data_62318b42b287c6a52ec5a065038e27c4
#
_entry.id   62318b42b287c6a52ec5a065038e27c4
#
_cell.length_a   1.000
_cell.length_b   1.000
_cell.length_c   1.000
_cell.angle_alpha   90.00
_cell.angle_beta   90.00
_cell.angle_gamma   90.00
#
_symmetry.space_group_name_H-M   'P 1'
#
loop_
_entity.id
_entity.type
_entity.pdbx_description
1 polymer ?
#
loop_
_entity_poly.entity_id
_entity_poly.type
_entity_poly.pdbx_seq_one_letter_code
_entity_poly.pdbx_strand_id
1 'polypeptide(L)'
;MEDKGIKKVLLLGSGALKIGEAGEFDYSGSQALKALKEEGIETVLINPNIATVQTSEGVADQIYFLPVTPFFVEKVIRKERPQGILLAFGGQTALNCGVALYKEGILEKYGVQVLGTPVQAIIDTEDRELFVKKLDEIDVKTIKSHACENMEEARKAAAHLGYPVIIRAAYALGGLGSGFCDNEEELNKLAEKAFSFSPQVLVEKSLKGWKEIEYEVVRDRYDNCITVCNMENFDPLGIHTGESIVIAPSQTLTNSEYHKLRALSIRIIRHIGIVGECNVQYAFDPESEDYRVIEVNARLSRSSALASKATGYPLAFVAAKLGLGYGLFELKNSVTKTTSAFFEPALDYVVCKIPRWDLGKFRGVDRELGSSMKS
;
A
#
# COMPACT_ATOMS: atom_id res chain seq x y z
N MET A 1 -7.82 27.52 -2.12
CA MET A 1 -8.04 26.49 -3.15
C MET A 1 -7.97 27.12 -4.53
N GLU A 2 -6.99 26.78 -5.35
CA GLU A 2 -7.11 27.09 -6.77
C GLU A 2 -8.30 26.31 -7.32
N ASP A 3 -9.31 26.98 -7.81
CA ASP A 3 -10.46 26.36 -8.45
C ASP A 3 -9.99 25.66 -9.73
N LYS A 4 -9.70 24.35 -9.62
CA LYS A 4 -9.28 23.55 -10.78
C LYS A 4 -10.46 23.18 -11.69
N GLY A 5 -11.64 23.71 -11.45
CA GLY A 5 -12.86 23.41 -12.21
C GLY A 5 -13.33 21.95 -12.04
N ILE A 6 -12.88 21.27 -10.99
CA ILE A 6 -13.27 19.87 -10.72
C ILE A 6 -14.63 19.87 -10.03
N LYS A 7 -15.63 19.38 -10.75
CA LYS A 7 -17.01 19.27 -10.26
C LYS A 7 -17.48 17.83 -10.12
N LYS A 8 -16.86 16.91 -10.85
CA LYS A 8 -17.19 15.47 -10.84
C LYS A 8 -15.93 14.64 -10.77
N VAL A 9 -15.88 13.70 -9.84
CA VAL A 9 -14.74 12.80 -9.61
C VAL A 9 -15.18 11.35 -9.67
N LEU A 10 -14.40 10.53 -10.38
CA LEU A 10 -14.54 9.09 -10.42
C LEU A 10 -13.63 8.47 -9.34
N LEU A 11 -14.21 7.65 -8.48
CA LEU A 11 -13.51 6.81 -7.53
C LEU A 11 -13.48 5.37 -8.03
N LEU A 12 -12.30 4.78 -8.14
CA LEU A 12 -12.16 3.36 -8.34
C LEU A 12 -12.18 2.64 -6.99
N GLY A 13 -13.20 1.81 -6.79
CA GLY A 13 -13.32 0.98 -5.60
C GLY A 13 -12.40 -0.24 -5.63
N SER A 14 -12.48 -1.05 -4.60
CA SER A 14 -11.57 -2.19 -4.36
C SER A 14 -11.76 -3.38 -5.30
N GLY A 15 -12.83 -3.40 -6.05
CA GLY A 15 -13.12 -4.51 -6.97
C GLY A 15 -13.58 -5.79 -6.25
N ALA A 16 -13.45 -6.92 -6.95
CA ALA A 16 -13.65 -8.23 -6.36
C ALA A 16 -12.40 -8.62 -5.59
N LEU A 17 -12.52 -8.67 -4.27
CA LEU A 17 -11.42 -8.92 -3.35
C LEU A 17 -11.37 -10.38 -2.92
N LYS A 18 -10.16 -10.82 -2.54
CA LYS A 18 -9.98 -12.10 -1.85
C LYS A 18 -10.56 -12.03 -0.44
N ILE A 19 -10.75 -13.20 0.16
CA ILE A 19 -11.14 -13.31 1.57
C ILE A 19 -10.18 -12.50 2.44
N GLY A 20 -10.74 -11.70 3.34
CA GLY A 20 -9.98 -10.87 4.27
C GLY A 20 -9.60 -9.47 3.76
N GLU A 21 -9.61 -9.22 2.45
CA GLU A 21 -9.24 -7.92 1.88
C GLU A 21 -10.38 -6.90 1.86
N ALA A 22 -11.64 -7.35 1.85
CA ALA A 22 -12.80 -6.48 1.63
C ALA A 22 -12.94 -5.34 2.65
N GLY A 23 -12.74 -5.63 3.93
CA GLY A 23 -12.88 -4.65 5.00
C GLY A 23 -11.82 -3.55 5.02
N GLU A 24 -10.68 -3.77 4.39
CA GLU A 24 -9.58 -2.82 4.37
C GLU A 24 -9.88 -1.56 3.58
N PHE A 25 -10.56 -1.73 2.46
CA PHE A 25 -10.80 -0.66 1.52
C PHE A 25 -12.19 -0.04 1.66
N ASP A 26 -13.08 -0.66 2.43
CA ASP A 26 -14.41 -0.11 2.75
C ASP A 26 -14.30 1.27 3.41
N TYR A 27 -13.44 1.35 4.42
CA TYR A 27 -13.18 2.59 5.13
C TYR A 27 -12.61 3.66 4.20
N SER A 28 -11.57 3.34 3.44
CA SER A 28 -10.84 4.28 2.61
C SER A 28 -11.72 4.93 1.55
N GLY A 29 -12.44 4.13 0.78
CA GLY A 29 -13.34 4.63 -0.27
C GLY A 29 -14.51 5.42 0.28
N SER A 30 -15.12 4.96 1.38
CA SER A 30 -16.24 5.67 2.02
C SER A 30 -15.83 7.04 2.55
N GLN A 31 -14.65 7.14 3.16
CA GLN A 31 -14.12 8.43 3.64
C GLN A 31 -13.74 9.37 2.50
N ALA A 32 -13.21 8.83 1.40
CA ALA A 32 -12.94 9.64 0.21
C ALA A 32 -14.22 10.22 -0.40
N LEU A 33 -15.26 9.39 -0.56
CA LEU A 33 -16.57 9.85 -1.05
C LEU A 33 -17.16 10.93 -0.15
N LYS A 34 -17.08 10.75 1.17
CA LYS A 34 -17.50 11.77 2.14
C LYS A 34 -16.73 13.07 1.97
N ALA A 35 -15.41 13.02 1.84
CA ALA A 35 -14.57 14.19 1.67
C ALA A 35 -14.91 14.97 0.39
N LEU A 36 -15.16 14.26 -0.72
CA LEU A 36 -15.57 14.86 -1.98
C LEU A 36 -16.94 15.52 -1.88
N LYS A 37 -17.92 14.87 -1.26
CA LYS A 37 -19.27 15.42 -1.08
C LYS A 37 -19.28 16.67 -0.21
N GLU A 38 -18.45 16.74 0.83
CA GLU A 38 -18.29 17.96 1.65
C GLU A 38 -17.80 19.17 0.84
N GLU A 39 -17.07 18.92 -0.25
CA GLU A 39 -16.62 19.96 -1.20
C GLU A 39 -17.66 20.25 -2.32
N GLY A 40 -18.83 19.65 -2.25
CA GLY A 40 -19.86 19.80 -3.28
C GLY A 40 -19.51 19.15 -4.62
N ILE A 41 -18.61 18.16 -4.61
CA ILE A 41 -18.18 17.43 -5.80
C ILE A 41 -19.12 16.25 -6.03
N GLU A 42 -19.62 16.14 -7.25
CA GLU A 42 -20.39 14.98 -7.70
C GLU A 42 -19.50 13.74 -7.76
N THR A 43 -19.95 12.67 -7.14
CA THR A 43 -19.16 11.44 -6.96
C THR A 43 -19.68 10.29 -7.82
N VAL A 44 -18.79 9.68 -8.60
CA VAL A 44 -19.05 8.46 -9.36
C VAL A 44 -18.17 7.34 -8.80
N LEU A 45 -18.78 6.22 -8.44
CA LEU A 45 -18.09 5.05 -7.92
C LEU A 45 -18.23 3.86 -8.87
N ILE A 46 -17.12 3.18 -9.14
CA ILE A 46 -17.13 1.85 -9.76
C ILE A 46 -16.68 0.84 -8.70
N ASN A 47 -17.56 -0.07 -8.32
CA ASN A 47 -17.24 -1.16 -7.41
C ASN A 47 -18.20 -2.33 -7.63
N PRO A 48 -17.74 -3.54 -8.02
CA PRO A 48 -18.59 -4.71 -8.22
C PRO A 48 -19.13 -5.30 -6.92
N ASN A 49 -18.58 -4.93 -5.76
CA ASN A 49 -18.97 -5.47 -4.47
C ASN A 49 -20.27 -4.81 -3.98
N ILE A 50 -21.32 -5.59 -3.84
CA ILE A 50 -22.62 -5.16 -3.32
C ILE A 50 -22.68 -5.15 -1.78
N ALA A 51 -21.71 -5.74 -1.12
CA ALA A 51 -21.68 -5.89 0.34
C ALA A 51 -20.74 -4.89 1.03
N THR A 52 -20.34 -3.82 0.33
CA THR A 52 -19.51 -2.74 0.89
C THR A 52 -20.34 -1.53 1.26
N VAL A 53 -19.93 -0.82 2.30
CA VAL A 53 -20.52 0.49 2.68
C VAL A 53 -20.42 1.50 1.53
N GLN A 54 -19.38 1.42 0.70
CA GLN A 54 -19.19 2.32 -0.44
C GLN A 54 -20.36 2.31 -1.44
N THR A 55 -20.97 1.14 -1.66
CA THR A 55 -22.09 0.96 -2.59
C THR A 55 -23.46 1.10 -1.94
N SER A 56 -23.52 1.53 -0.68
CA SER A 56 -24.77 1.85 -0.01
C SER A 56 -25.40 3.11 -0.58
N GLU A 57 -26.73 3.14 -0.56
CA GLU A 57 -27.50 4.29 -1.06
C GLU A 57 -27.08 5.60 -0.35
N GLY A 58 -26.88 6.65 -1.12
CA GLY A 58 -26.50 7.97 -0.64
C GLY A 58 -25.02 8.16 -0.31
N VAL A 59 -24.17 7.12 -0.40
CA VAL A 59 -22.73 7.25 -0.19
C VAL A 59 -22.05 7.90 -1.39
N ALA A 60 -22.29 7.39 -2.60
CA ALA A 60 -21.91 8.06 -3.84
C ALA A 60 -23.15 8.54 -4.59
N ASP A 61 -23.01 9.57 -5.48
CA ASP A 61 -24.11 10.08 -6.26
C ASP A 61 -24.49 9.14 -7.41
N GLN A 62 -23.48 8.49 -8.03
CA GLN A 62 -23.67 7.46 -9.05
C GLN A 62 -22.81 6.24 -8.71
N ILE A 63 -23.42 5.05 -8.77
CA ILE A 63 -22.75 3.78 -8.46
C ILE A 63 -22.86 2.86 -9.67
N TYR A 64 -21.72 2.32 -10.10
CA TYR A 64 -21.61 1.33 -11.15
C TYR A 64 -21.09 0.01 -10.57
N PHE A 65 -21.94 -1.00 -10.55
CA PHE A 65 -21.57 -2.38 -10.13
C PHE A 65 -20.89 -3.10 -11.30
N LEU A 66 -19.70 -2.62 -11.66
CA LEU A 66 -18.90 -3.12 -12.76
C LEU A 66 -17.50 -3.51 -12.30
N PRO A 67 -16.85 -4.46 -12.99
CA PRO A 67 -15.46 -4.78 -12.73
C PRO A 67 -14.55 -3.54 -12.90
N VAL A 68 -13.58 -3.40 -12.01
CA VAL A 68 -12.56 -2.33 -12.07
C VAL A 68 -11.49 -2.74 -13.09
N THR A 69 -11.83 -2.59 -14.37
CA THR A 69 -10.93 -2.88 -15.50
C THR A 69 -10.96 -1.71 -16.49
N PRO A 70 -9.87 -1.48 -17.28
CA PRO A 70 -9.82 -0.36 -18.23
C PRO A 70 -11.02 -0.30 -19.15
N PHE A 71 -11.49 -1.44 -19.66
CA PHE A 71 -12.64 -1.53 -20.55
C PHE A 71 -13.94 -0.97 -19.95
N PHE A 72 -14.27 -1.35 -18.71
CA PHE A 72 -15.50 -0.84 -18.07
C PHE A 72 -15.31 0.58 -17.57
N VAL A 73 -14.13 0.90 -17.05
CA VAL A 73 -13.82 2.24 -16.55
C VAL A 73 -13.87 3.27 -17.69
N GLU A 74 -13.33 2.97 -18.88
CA GLU A 74 -13.44 3.84 -20.04
C GLU A 74 -14.90 4.10 -20.43
N LYS A 75 -15.77 3.09 -20.40
CA LYS A 75 -17.20 3.27 -20.67
C LYS A 75 -17.88 4.23 -19.69
N VAL A 76 -17.54 4.13 -18.41
CA VAL A 76 -18.06 5.03 -17.38
C VAL A 76 -17.50 6.43 -17.56
N ILE A 77 -16.20 6.60 -17.82
CA ILE A 77 -15.58 7.89 -18.12
C ILE A 77 -16.28 8.57 -19.32
N ARG A 78 -16.53 7.83 -20.38
CA ARG A 78 -17.21 8.33 -21.58
C ARG A 78 -18.63 8.81 -21.27
N LYS A 79 -19.36 8.12 -20.40
CA LYS A 79 -20.73 8.44 -20.01
C LYS A 79 -20.78 9.61 -19.03
N GLU A 80 -20.00 9.54 -17.96
CA GLU A 80 -20.08 10.46 -16.84
C GLU A 80 -19.23 11.73 -17.01
N ARG A 81 -18.20 11.69 -17.84
CA ARG A 81 -17.28 12.81 -18.10
C ARG A 81 -16.70 13.44 -16.84
N PRO A 82 -16.13 12.65 -15.91
CA PRO A 82 -15.48 13.19 -14.72
C PRO A 82 -14.27 14.03 -15.10
N GLN A 83 -13.97 15.09 -14.34
CA GLN A 83 -12.76 15.89 -14.52
C GLN A 83 -11.57 15.24 -13.78
N GLY A 84 -11.83 14.48 -12.72
CA GLY A 84 -10.79 13.83 -11.94
C GLY A 84 -11.07 12.36 -11.65
N ILE A 85 -10.01 11.64 -11.37
CA ILE A 85 -10.04 10.23 -10.93
C ILE A 85 -9.16 10.03 -9.72
N LEU A 86 -9.65 9.30 -8.71
CA LEU A 86 -8.90 8.87 -7.53
C LEU A 86 -8.55 7.38 -7.63
N LEU A 87 -7.26 7.05 -7.54
CA LEU A 87 -6.73 5.70 -7.72
C LEU A 87 -6.34 5.02 -6.40
N ALA A 88 -5.99 5.80 -5.38
CA ALA A 88 -5.34 5.31 -4.16
C ALA A 88 -6.28 4.71 -3.10
N PHE A 89 -7.57 4.56 -3.38
CA PHE A 89 -8.60 4.19 -2.40
C PHE A 89 -9.23 2.81 -2.63
N GLY A 90 -8.85 2.13 -3.69
CA GLY A 90 -9.39 0.83 -4.08
C GLY A 90 -8.36 -0.29 -4.12
N GLY A 91 -7.26 -0.16 -3.39
CA GLY A 91 -6.20 -1.16 -3.32
C GLY A 91 -5.46 -1.36 -4.65
N GLN A 92 -4.78 -2.49 -4.75
CA GLN A 92 -3.95 -2.81 -5.92
C GLN A 92 -4.74 -2.87 -7.23
N THR A 93 -5.96 -3.35 -7.19
CA THR A 93 -6.84 -3.43 -8.37
C THR A 93 -7.09 -2.06 -8.97
N ALA A 94 -7.38 -1.05 -8.15
CA ALA A 94 -7.60 0.32 -8.60
C ALA A 94 -6.31 0.96 -9.15
N LEU A 95 -5.17 0.75 -8.49
CA LEU A 95 -3.88 1.25 -8.97
C LEU A 95 -3.51 0.65 -10.34
N ASN A 96 -3.59 -0.66 -10.48
CA ASN A 96 -3.28 -1.36 -11.73
C ASN A 96 -4.19 -0.89 -12.88
N CYS A 97 -5.48 -0.72 -12.61
CA CYS A 97 -6.43 -0.18 -13.57
C CYS A 97 -6.06 1.25 -13.97
N GLY A 98 -5.74 2.10 -13.01
CA GLY A 98 -5.35 3.49 -13.26
C GLY A 98 -4.07 3.60 -14.09
N VAL A 99 -3.05 2.79 -13.80
CA VAL A 99 -1.81 2.71 -14.59
C VAL A 99 -2.09 2.25 -16.02
N ALA A 100 -2.96 1.25 -16.21
CA ALA A 100 -3.34 0.78 -17.53
C ALA A 100 -4.08 1.87 -18.32
N LEU A 101 -5.07 2.54 -17.74
CA LEU A 101 -5.79 3.67 -18.34
C LEU A 101 -4.84 4.80 -18.78
N TYR A 102 -3.83 5.08 -17.97
CA TYR A 102 -2.80 6.07 -18.29
C TYR A 102 -1.95 5.64 -19.47
N LYS A 103 -1.40 4.41 -19.44
CA LYS A 103 -0.54 3.85 -20.51
C LYS A 103 -1.26 3.72 -21.84
N GLU A 104 -2.56 3.44 -21.82
CA GLU A 104 -3.43 3.35 -23.01
C GLU A 104 -3.88 4.72 -23.52
N GLY A 105 -3.51 5.82 -22.84
CA GLY A 105 -3.88 7.18 -23.23
C GLY A 105 -5.36 7.53 -23.01
N ILE A 106 -6.11 6.70 -22.29
CA ILE A 106 -7.55 6.89 -22.06
C ILE A 106 -7.81 8.13 -21.21
N LEU A 107 -7.01 8.36 -20.17
CA LEU A 107 -7.17 9.52 -19.30
C LEU A 107 -6.95 10.83 -20.08
N GLU A 108 -5.92 10.89 -20.90
CA GLU A 108 -5.63 12.05 -21.77
C GLU A 108 -6.73 12.27 -22.81
N LYS A 109 -7.17 11.21 -23.49
CA LYS A 109 -8.25 11.24 -24.50
C LYS A 109 -9.54 11.89 -23.98
N TYR A 110 -9.87 11.70 -22.73
CA TYR A 110 -11.09 12.24 -22.13
C TYR A 110 -10.84 13.44 -21.19
N GLY A 111 -9.60 13.90 -21.07
CA GLY A 111 -9.22 15.03 -20.21
C GLY A 111 -9.41 14.78 -18.71
N VAL A 112 -9.23 13.54 -18.27
CA VAL A 112 -9.39 13.14 -16.87
C VAL A 112 -8.07 13.30 -16.13
N GLN A 113 -8.06 14.12 -15.07
CA GLN A 113 -6.86 14.32 -14.23
C GLN A 113 -6.77 13.25 -13.14
N VAL A 114 -5.59 12.66 -12.95
CA VAL A 114 -5.32 11.85 -11.78
C VAL A 114 -5.14 12.76 -10.58
N LEU A 115 -5.93 12.56 -9.54
CA LEU A 115 -5.94 13.37 -8.33
C LEU A 115 -5.11 12.67 -7.24
N GLY A 116 -4.21 13.41 -6.61
CA GLY A 116 -3.29 12.88 -5.61
C GLY A 116 -1.96 12.43 -6.22
N THR A 117 -1.51 11.24 -5.87
CA THR A 117 -0.23 10.70 -6.32
C THR A 117 -0.13 10.58 -7.83
N PRO A 118 0.91 11.15 -8.46
CA PRO A 118 1.12 11.02 -9.91
C PRO A 118 1.29 9.56 -10.33
N VAL A 119 0.80 9.21 -11.52
CA VAL A 119 0.87 7.82 -12.01
C VAL A 119 2.33 7.33 -12.09
N GLN A 120 3.28 8.19 -12.44
CA GLN A 120 4.69 7.81 -12.48
C GLN A 120 5.20 7.38 -11.10
N ALA A 121 4.84 8.08 -10.03
CA ALA A 121 5.19 7.69 -8.66
C ALA A 121 4.56 6.34 -8.27
N ILE A 122 3.35 6.04 -8.75
CA ILE A 122 2.74 4.73 -8.57
C ILE A 122 3.56 3.66 -9.31
N ILE A 123 3.95 3.89 -10.55
CA ILE A 123 4.76 2.97 -11.34
C ILE A 123 6.12 2.73 -10.65
N ASP A 124 6.76 3.79 -10.18
CA ASP A 124 8.07 3.71 -9.52
C ASP A 124 8.02 2.92 -8.19
N THR A 125 6.86 2.84 -7.54
CA THR A 125 6.68 2.05 -6.31
C THR A 125 6.28 0.61 -6.58
N GLU A 126 5.52 0.36 -7.65
CA GLU A 126 4.98 -0.98 -7.98
C GLU A 126 5.95 -1.83 -8.78
N ASP A 127 6.79 -1.22 -9.60
CA ASP A 127 7.84 -1.91 -10.34
C ASP A 127 9.07 -2.10 -9.45
N ARG A 128 9.41 -3.35 -9.18
CA ARG A 128 10.50 -3.71 -8.25
C ARG A 128 11.85 -3.12 -8.65
N GLU A 129 12.16 -3.12 -9.92
CA GLU A 129 13.44 -2.63 -10.44
C GLU A 129 13.51 -1.10 -10.35
N LEU A 130 12.44 -0.43 -10.75
CA LEU A 130 12.32 1.03 -10.62
C LEU A 130 12.35 1.46 -9.16
N PHE A 131 11.67 0.73 -8.28
CA PHE A 131 11.65 0.99 -6.84
C PHE A 131 13.05 0.95 -6.23
N VAL A 132 13.80 -0.13 -6.49
CA VAL A 132 15.18 -0.26 -6.00
C VAL A 132 16.04 0.88 -6.54
N LYS A 133 15.97 1.17 -7.85
CA LYS A 133 16.71 2.27 -8.48
C LYS A 133 16.39 3.62 -7.84
N LYS A 134 15.11 3.89 -7.60
CA LYS A 134 14.66 5.14 -6.95
C LYS A 134 15.21 5.29 -5.54
N LEU A 135 15.26 4.22 -4.76
CA LEU A 135 15.79 4.28 -3.41
C LEU A 135 17.32 4.34 -3.37
N ASP A 136 18.00 3.72 -4.33
CA ASP A 136 19.45 3.85 -4.50
C ASP A 136 19.87 5.29 -4.82
N GLU A 137 19.07 6.07 -5.55
CA GLU A 137 19.32 7.49 -5.84
C GLU A 137 19.49 8.35 -4.56
N ILE A 138 18.97 7.88 -3.44
CA ILE A 138 19.01 8.56 -2.14
C ILE A 138 19.68 7.73 -1.04
N ASP A 139 20.52 6.76 -1.39
CA ASP A 139 21.23 5.88 -0.45
C ASP A 139 20.33 5.21 0.60
N VAL A 140 19.15 4.77 0.20
CA VAL A 140 18.21 4.03 1.05
C VAL A 140 18.31 2.54 0.75
N LYS A 141 18.55 1.75 1.79
CA LYS A 141 18.76 0.31 1.66
C LYS A 141 17.46 -0.43 1.37
N THR A 142 17.49 -1.23 0.30
CA THR A 142 16.41 -2.17 -0.05
C THR A 142 16.86 -3.62 0.16
N ILE A 143 15.95 -4.56 0.03
CA ILE A 143 16.30 -5.99 0.04
C ILE A 143 17.07 -6.30 -1.24
N LYS A 144 18.28 -6.85 -1.08
CA LYS A 144 19.07 -7.31 -2.22
C LYS A 144 18.42 -8.53 -2.85
N SER A 145 18.10 -8.45 -4.13
CA SER A 145 17.56 -9.55 -4.91
C SER A 145 18.34 -9.71 -6.22
N HIS A 146 18.40 -10.95 -6.70
CA HIS A 146 18.97 -11.30 -7.99
C HIS A 146 17.92 -12.04 -8.81
N ALA A 147 17.67 -11.53 -10.01
CA ALA A 147 16.85 -12.23 -10.99
C ALA A 147 17.73 -13.31 -11.66
N CYS A 148 17.24 -14.53 -11.66
CA CYS A 148 17.94 -15.71 -12.16
C CYS A 148 17.05 -16.42 -13.18
N GLU A 149 17.64 -16.83 -14.31
CA GLU A 149 16.94 -17.52 -15.38
C GLU A 149 17.26 -19.04 -15.41
N ASN A 150 18.19 -19.46 -14.58
CA ASN A 150 18.59 -20.86 -14.45
C ASN A 150 19.13 -21.20 -13.05
N MET A 151 19.29 -22.50 -12.80
CA MET A 151 19.75 -23.03 -11.51
C MET A 151 21.16 -22.58 -11.12
N GLU A 152 22.05 -22.40 -12.09
CA GLU A 152 23.43 -21.99 -11.82
C GLU A 152 23.49 -20.55 -11.34
N GLU A 153 22.73 -19.67 -11.96
CA GLU A 153 22.58 -18.29 -11.51
C GLU A 153 21.95 -18.20 -10.11
N ALA A 154 20.93 -19.01 -9.83
CA ALA A 154 20.30 -19.06 -8.52
C ALA A 154 21.29 -19.49 -7.41
N ARG A 155 22.14 -20.49 -7.66
CA ARG A 155 23.19 -20.91 -6.72
C ARG A 155 24.23 -19.82 -6.51
N LYS A 156 24.71 -19.18 -7.57
CA LYS A 156 25.67 -18.06 -7.49
C LYS A 156 25.10 -16.89 -6.70
N ALA A 157 23.84 -16.54 -6.96
CA ALA A 157 23.14 -15.48 -6.24
C ALA A 157 23.01 -15.81 -4.74
N ALA A 158 22.59 -17.02 -4.40
CA ALA A 158 22.46 -17.44 -3.01
C ALA A 158 23.82 -17.48 -2.27
N ALA A 159 24.88 -17.96 -2.92
CA ALA A 159 26.24 -17.94 -2.38
C ALA A 159 26.74 -16.51 -2.13
N HIS A 160 26.42 -15.57 -3.04
CA HIS A 160 26.77 -14.16 -2.88
C HIS A 160 25.99 -13.47 -1.75
N LEU A 161 24.70 -13.75 -1.63
CA LEU A 161 23.84 -13.18 -0.58
C LEU A 161 24.11 -13.80 0.79
N GLY A 162 24.58 -15.05 0.84
CA GLY A 162 24.71 -15.88 2.03
C GLY A 162 23.35 -16.36 2.54
N TYR A 163 23.29 -17.62 2.97
CA TYR A 163 22.07 -18.21 3.54
C TYR A 163 21.71 -17.58 4.90
N PRO A 164 20.42 -17.57 5.31
CA PRO A 164 19.27 -18.03 4.54
C PRO A 164 18.88 -17.07 3.42
N VAL A 165 18.27 -17.60 2.36
CA VAL A 165 17.72 -16.83 1.23
C VAL A 165 16.23 -17.15 1.04
N ILE A 166 15.53 -16.28 0.32
CA ILE A 166 14.16 -16.50 -0.15
C ILE A 166 14.20 -16.68 -1.65
N ILE A 167 13.45 -17.66 -2.15
CA ILE A 167 13.16 -17.80 -3.57
C ILE A 167 11.73 -17.33 -3.83
N ARG A 168 11.53 -16.62 -4.94
CA ARG A 168 10.22 -16.24 -5.46
C ARG A 168 10.18 -16.43 -6.96
N ALA A 169 9.13 -17.08 -7.47
CA ALA A 169 8.86 -17.10 -8.90
C ALA A 169 8.41 -15.69 -9.34
N ALA A 170 9.11 -15.09 -10.30
CA ALA A 170 8.96 -13.66 -10.64
C ALA A 170 7.55 -13.28 -11.12
N TYR A 171 6.81 -14.22 -11.73
CA TYR A 171 5.50 -13.97 -12.33
C TYR A 171 4.37 -14.81 -11.73
N ALA A 172 4.62 -15.47 -10.60
CA ALA A 172 3.62 -16.33 -9.96
C ALA A 172 2.71 -15.52 -9.02
N LEU A 173 1.41 -15.61 -9.25
CA LEU A 173 0.39 -15.06 -8.36
C LEU A 173 0.27 -15.92 -7.08
N GLY A 174 0.16 -15.25 -5.92
CA GLY A 174 -0.17 -15.91 -4.66
C GLY A 174 0.96 -16.69 -4.00
N GLY A 175 2.23 -16.41 -4.32
CA GLY A 175 3.38 -17.01 -3.64
C GLY A 175 3.69 -18.46 -4.05
N LEU A 176 3.09 -18.96 -5.12
CA LEU A 176 3.40 -20.27 -5.68
C LEU A 176 4.87 -20.34 -6.09
N GLY A 177 5.59 -21.36 -5.61
CA GLY A 177 7.02 -21.52 -5.89
C GLY A 177 7.92 -20.59 -5.06
N SER A 178 7.41 -19.95 -4.02
CA SER A 178 8.19 -19.14 -3.09
C SER A 178 8.46 -19.87 -1.79
N GLY A 179 9.60 -19.61 -1.16
CA GLY A 179 9.93 -20.17 0.14
C GLY A 179 11.32 -19.80 0.62
N PHE A 180 11.59 -20.17 1.86
CA PHE A 180 12.89 -19.98 2.52
C PHE A 180 13.81 -21.15 2.24
N CYS A 181 15.10 -20.87 2.11
CA CYS A 181 16.15 -21.85 1.95
C CYS A 181 17.27 -21.54 2.94
N ASP A 182 17.52 -22.43 3.87
CA ASP A 182 18.57 -22.29 4.86
C ASP A 182 19.92 -22.82 4.35
N ASN A 183 19.92 -23.57 3.24
CA ASN A 183 21.09 -24.19 2.62
C ASN A 183 20.87 -24.43 1.11
N GLU A 184 21.95 -24.89 0.44
CA GLU A 184 21.94 -25.14 -1.01
C GLU A 184 21.01 -26.31 -1.42
N GLU A 185 20.85 -27.33 -0.57
CA GLU A 185 19.96 -28.45 -0.88
C GLU A 185 18.50 -28.00 -0.96
N GLU A 186 18.07 -27.19 0.00
CA GLU A 186 16.73 -26.60 0.01
C GLU A 186 16.54 -25.62 -1.15
N LEU A 187 17.58 -24.82 -1.46
CA LEU A 187 17.59 -23.94 -2.62
C LEU A 187 17.32 -24.74 -3.90
N ASN A 188 18.05 -25.83 -4.12
CA ASN A 188 17.91 -26.62 -5.35
C ASN A 188 16.49 -27.17 -5.50
N LYS A 189 15.92 -27.78 -4.44
CA LYS A 189 14.57 -28.33 -4.46
C LYS A 189 13.50 -27.26 -4.77
N LEU A 190 13.65 -26.11 -4.14
CA LEU A 190 12.65 -25.05 -4.26
C LEU A 190 12.80 -24.29 -5.58
N ALA A 191 14.03 -24.06 -6.05
CA ALA A 191 14.30 -23.39 -7.32
C ALA A 191 13.82 -24.23 -8.52
N GLU A 192 14.04 -25.56 -8.53
CA GLU A 192 13.49 -26.45 -9.55
C GLU A 192 11.98 -26.32 -9.66
N LYS A 193 11.29 -26.30 -8.50
CA LYS A 193 9.85 -26.10 -8.44
C LYS A 193 9.46 -24.70 -8.95
N ALA A 194 10.17 -23.67 -8.55
CA ALA A 194 9.89 -22.28 -8.96
C ALA A 194 10.07 -22.09 -10.48
N PHE A 195 11.12 -22.65 -11.06
CA PHE A 195 11.35 -22.62 -12.51
C PHE A 195 10.32 -23.41 -13.32
N SER A 196 9.62 -24.37 -12.72
CA SER A 196 8.50 -25.04 -13.39
C SER A 196 7.28 -24.15 -13.59
N PHE A 197 7.17 -23.05 -12.83
CA PHE A 197 6.04 -22.10 -12.88
C PHE A 197 6.42 -20.77 -13.54
N SER A 198 7.71 -20.44 -13.58
CA SER A 198 8.18 -19.15 -14.09
C SER A 198 9.55 -19.30 -14.79
N PRO A 199 9.76 -18.65 -15.92
CA PRO A 199 11.07 -18.65 -16.59
C PRO A 199 12.14 -17.88 -15.81
N GLN A 200 11.73 -17.07 -14.83
CA GLN A 200 12.62 -16.27 -13.99
C GLN A 200 12.27 -16.45 -12.52
N VAL A 201 13.30 -16.57 -11.70
CA VAL A 201 13.22 -16.70 -10.24
C VAL A 201 14.02 -15.58 -9.59
N LEU A 202 13.48 -14.97 -8.55
CA LEU A 202 14.17 -14.01 -7.72
C LEU A 202 14.78 -14.73 -6.51
N VAL A 203 16.08 -14.54 -6.29
CA VAL A 203 16.79 -14.99 -5.08
C VAL A 203 17.09 -13.76 -4.23
N GLU A 204 16.56 -13.71 -3.02
CA GLU A 204 16.63 -12.57 -2.11
C GLU A 204 17.28 -12.97 -0.79
N LYS A 205 17.98 -12.05 -0.14
CA LYS A 205 18.45 -12.26 1.24
C LYS A 205 17.25 -12.43 2.15
N SER A 206 17.22 -13.50 2.93
CA SER A 206 16.21 -13.68 3.98
C SER A 206 16.47 -12.72 5.13
N LEU A 207 15.41 -12.05 5.56
CA LEU A 207 15.40 -11.20 6.75
C LEU A 207 14.51 -11.82 7.85
N LYS A 208 14.37 -13.15 7.82
CA LYS A 208 13.61 -13.88 8.83
C LYS A 208 14.13 -13.56 10.23
N GLY A 209 13.22 -13.22 11.13
CA GLY A 209 13.56 -12.84 12.49
C GLY A 209 13.76 -11.33 12.71
N TRP A 210 13.90 -10.55 11.65
CA TRP A 210 13.92 -9.10 11.75
C TRP A 210 12.53 -8.58 12.13
N LYS A 211 12.49 -7.42 12.81
CA LYS A 211 11.24 -6.74 13.11
C LYS A 211 10.63 -6.16 11.84
N GLU A 212 9.32 -6.14 11.77
CA GLU A 212 8.59 -5.41 10.75
C GLU A 212 8.01 -4.14 11.34
N ILE A 213 8.42 -2.99 10.81
CA ILE A 213 8.03 -1.66 11.27
C ILE A 213 7.36 -0.92 10.12
N GLU A 214 6.25 -0.28 10.41
CA GLU A 214 5.47 0.47 9.43
C GLU A 214 5.33 1.94 9.83
N TYR A 215 5.32 2.81 8.83
CA TYR A 215 4.98 4.23 8.97
C TYR A 215 3.88 4.62 8.00
N GLU A 216 2.80 5.19 8.53
CA GLU A 216 1.80 5.89 7.73
C GLU A 216 2.21 7.34 7.56
N VAL A 217 2.39 7.74 6.31
CA VAL A 217 2.95 9.04 5.95
C VAL A 217 1.96 9.80 5.07
N VAL A 218 1.81 11.08 5.34
CA VAL A 218 0.96 11.98 4.53
C VAL A 218 1.81 13.12 4.00
N ARG A 219 1.69 13.40 2.70
CA ARG A 219 2.38 14.51 2.05
C ARG A 219 1.43 15.25 1.10
N ASP A 220 1.44 16.57 1.18
CA ASP A 220 0.72 17.43 0.24
C ASP A 220 1.57 17.86 -0.97
N ARG A 221 0.96 18.53 -1.92
CA ARG A 221 1.64 19.04 -3.11
C ARG A 221 2.64 20.17 -2.84
N TYR A 222 2.60 20.80 -1.67
CA TYR A 222 3.48 21.87 -1.24
C TYR A 222 4.71 21.36 -0.47
N ASP A 223 4.91 20.05 -0.46
CA ASP A 223 6.00 19.35 0.24
C ASP A 223 5.88 19.35 1.77
N ASN A 224 4.72 19.68 2.33
CA ASN A 224 4.48 19.42 3.75
C ASN A 224 4.27 17.92 3.94
N CYS A 225 5.04 17.34 4.86
CA CYS A 225 5.07 15.89 5.07
C CYS A 225 5.10 15.56 6.56
N ILE A 226 4.24 14.65 6.99
CA ILE A 226 4.18 14.16 8.37
C ILE A 226 4.07 12.64 8.42
N THR A 227 4.55 12.05 9.51
CA THR A 227 4.24 10.67 9.87
C THR A 227 3.05 10.69 10.83
N VAL A 228 1.96 10.04 10.45
CA VAL A 228 0.73 10.03 11.25
C VAL A 228 0.77 8.95 12.32
N CYS A 229 1.32 7.80 11.98
CA CYS A 229 1.42 6.68 12.90
C CYS A 229 2.65 5.82 12.58
N ASN A 230 3.28 5.35 13.63
CA ASN A 230 4.27 4.29 13.57
C ASN A 230 3.67 3.03 14.19
N MET A 231 3.92 1.89 13.59
CA MET A 231 3.40 0.59 14.03
C MET A 231 4.48 -0.47 13.95
N GLU A 232 4.36 -1.50 14.78
CA GLU A 232 5.18 -2.70 14.67
C GLU A 232 4.32 -3.96 14.64
N ASN A 233 4.75 -4.93 13.84
CA ASN A 233 4.18 -6.26 13.86
C ASN A 233 4.82 -7.05 15.01
N PHE A 234 3.96 -7.69 15.83
CA PHE A 234 4.42 -8.52 16.94
C PHE A 234 5.17 -9.75 16.44
N ASP A 235 4.68 -10.34 15.36
CA ASP A 235 5.34 -11.46 14.72
C ASP A 235 6.50 -10.98 13.83
N PRO A 236 7.65 -11.71 13.84
CA PRO A 236 8.77 -11.34 12.99
C PRO A 236 8.45 -11.52 11.50
N LEU A 237 9.29 -10.95 10.65
CA LEU A 237 9.19 -11.10 9.20
C LEU A 237 9.05 -12.56 8.76
N GLY A 238 8.12 -12.78 7.82
CA GLY A 238 7.74 -14.10 7.31
C GLY A 238 6.27 -14.43 7.54
N ILE A 239 5.61 -13.72 8.47
CA ILE A 239 4.16 -13.74 8.66
C ILE A 239 3.57 -12.54 7.93
N HIS A 240 2.50 -12.73 7.17
CA HIS A 240 1.83 -11.64 6.47
C HIS A 240 1.30 -10.60 7.48
N THR A 241 1.48 -9.31 7.21
CA THR A 241 1.06 -8.21 8.12
C THR A 241 -0.41 -8.28 8.51
N GLY A 242 -1.28 -8.79 7.63
CA GLY A 242 -2.69 -9.04 7.90
C GLY A 242 -2.95 -10.12 8.94
N GLU A 243 -2.03 -11.06 9.08
CA GLU A 243 -2.12 -12.18 10.04
C GLU A 243 -1.46 -11.85 11.37
N SER A 244 -0.56 -10.86 11.39
CA SER A 244 0.18 -10.45 12.58
C SER A 244 -0.67 -9.61 13.54
N ILE A 245 -0.34 -9.71 14.83
CA ILE A 245 -0.75 -8.73 15.82
C ILE A 245 0.04 -7.46 15.57
N VAL A 246 -0.63 -6.32 15.45
CA VAL A 246 -0.01 -5.03 15.17
C VAL A 246 -0.21 -4.08 16.35
N ILE A 247 0.86 -3.44 16.78
CA ILE A 247 0.90 -2.53 17.93
C ILE A 247 1.19 -1.11 17.43
N ALA A 248 0.38 -0.15 17.86
CA ALA A 248 0.53 1.27 17.56
C ALA A 248 0.50 2.11 18.85
N PRO A 249 1.49 2.98 19.11
CA PRO A 249 2.78 3.09 18.42
C PRO A 249 3.69 1.90 18.70
N SER A 250 4.77 1.73 17.92
CA SER A 250 5.75 0.67 18.19
C SER A 250 6.33 0.79 19.60
N GLN A 251 6.52 -0.37 20.25
CA GLN A 251 6.92 -0.42 21.66
C GLN A 251 8.36 -0.83 21.86
N THR A 252 8.99 -1.41 20.84
CA THR A 252 10.33 -2.00 20.96
C THR A 252 11.43 -1.21 20.25
N LEU A 253 11.08 -0.04 19.67
CA LEU A 253 12.05 0.90 19.12
C LEU A 253 12.54 1.86 20.21
N THR A 254 13.83 2.12 20.21
CA THR A 254 14.39 3.27 20.92
C THR A 254 13.99 4.59 20.25
N ASN A 255 14.13 5.69 20.97
CA ASN A 255 13.84 7.00 20.38
C ASN A 255 14.73 7.31 19.14
N SER A 256 15.99 6.90 19.18
CA SER A 256 16.91 7.06 18.05
C SER A 256 16.46 6.29 16.81
N GLU A 257 16.09 5.02 16.98
CA GLU A 257 15.60 4.14 15.90
C GLU A 257 14.30 4.67 15.31
N TYR A 258 13.38 5.08 16.18
CA TYR A 258 12.12 5.70 15.75
C TYR A 258 12.38 6.93 14.86
N HIS A 259 13.19 7.86 15.31
CA HIS A 259 13.48 9.09 14.53
C HIS A 259 14.27 8.81 13.26
N LYS A 260 15.18 7.82 13.27
CA LYS A 260 15.90 7.36 12.08
C LYS A 260 14.94 6.87 10.99
N LEU A 261 14.04 5.96 11.33
CA LEU A 261 13.07 5.40 10.37
C LEU A 261 12.04 6.45 9.94
N ARG A 262 11.61 7.33 10.85
CA ARG A 262 10.74 8.46 10.53
C ARG A 262 11.39 9.40 9.49
N ALA A 263 12.63 9.80 9.71
CA ALA A 263 13.34 10.68 8.78
C ALA A 263 13.55 10.03 7.41
N LEU A 264 13.83 8.71 7.39
CA LEU A 264 13.90 7.92 6.17
C LEU A 264 12.56 7.90 5.42
N SER A 265 11.45 7.68 6.12
CA SER A 265 10.11 7.65 5.52
C SER A 265 9.78 8.98 4.83
N ILE A 266 10.02 10.10 5.49
CA ILE A 266 9.81 11.44 4.92
C ILE A 266 10.68 11.65 3.68
N ARG A 267 11.96 11.26 3.74
CA ARG A 267 12.91 11.38 2.62
C ARG A 267 12.49 10.55 1.41
N ILE A 268 12.07 9.31 1.63
CA ILE A 268 11.57 8.39 0.60
C ILE A 268 10.35 8.99 -0.10
N ILE A 269 9.36 9.41 0.66
CA ILE A 269 8.08 9.88 0.13
C ILE A 269 8.24 11.19 -0.67
N ARG A 270 9.11 12.07 -0.21
CA ARG A 270 9.49 13.29 -0.97
C ARG A 270 10.17 12.95 -2.28
N HIS A 271 11.14 12.02 -2.24
CA HIS A 271 11.90 11.62 -3.42
C HIS A 271 11.05 10.96 -4.49
N ILE A 272 10.14 10.07 -4.10
CA ILE A 272 9.20 9.40 -5.02
C ILE A 272 8.15 10.41 -5.54
N GLY A 273 7.84 11.46 -4.78
CA GLY A 273 6.87 12.48 -5.18
C GLY A 273 5.42 12.09 -4.91
N ILE A 274 5.18 11.28 -3.88
CA ILE A 274 3.82 10.90 -3.46
C ILE A 274 3.05 12.12 -2.97
N VAL A 275 1.77 12.21 -3.33
CA VAL A 275 0.81 13.22 -2.86
C VAL A 275 -0.44 12.50 -2.34
N GLY A 276 -0.70 12.66 -1.05
CA GLY A 276 -1.74 11.94 -0.36
C GLY A 276 -1.16 11.13 0.78
N GLU A 277 -1.60 9.91 0.94
CA GLU A 277 -1.18 8.98 1.97
C GLU A 277 -0.42 7.80 1.36
N CYS A 278 0.52 7.27 2.12
CA CYS A 278 1.25 6.07 1.79
C CYS A 278 1.76 5.36 3.04
N ASN A 279 1.99 4.06 2.89
CA ASN A 279 2.60 3.22 3.90
C ASN A 279 4.04 2.87 3.50
N VAL A 280 4.98 2.99 4.43
CA VAL A 280 6.37 2.56 4.27
C VAL A 280 6.65 1.41 5.23
N GLN A 281 7.07 0.27 4.70
CA GLN A 281 7.38 -0.94 5.48
C GLN A 281 8.88 -1.20 5.53
N TYR A 282 9.36 -1.44 6.73
CA TYR A 282 10.76 -1.71 7.04
C TYR A 282 10.94 -3.10 7.63
N ALA A 283 11.97 -3.79 7.18
CA ALA A 283 12.64 -4.80 7.98
C ALA A 283 13.72 -4.10 8.81
N PHE A 284 13.71 -4.33 10.11
CA PHE A 284 14.65 -3.73 11.05
C PHE A 284 15.34 -4.81 11.88
N ASP A 285 16.69 -4.85 11.84
CA ASP A 285 17.47 -5.81 12.58
C ASP A 285 17.52 -5.40 14.07
N PRO A 286 17.01 -6.22 14.99
CA PRO A 286 17.00 -5.88 16.40
C PRO A 286 18.40 -5.82 17.06
N GLU A 287 19.44 -6.38 16.42
CA GLU A 287 20.77 -6.48 16.99
C GLU A 287 21.73 -5.41 16.47
N SER A 288 21.67 -5.12 15.16
CA SER A 288 22.64 -4.22 14.51
C SER A 288 22.08 -2.84 14.14
N GLU A 289 20.79 -2.59 14.37
CA GLU A 289 20.07 -1.40 13.88
C GLU A 289 20.14 -1.21 12.36
N ASP A 290 20.50 -2.24 11.60
CA ASP A 290 20.43 -2.21 10.15
C ASP A 290 18.96 -2.33 9.70
N TYR A 291 18.65 -1.80 8.52
CA TYR A 291 17.30 -1.79 8.00
C TYR A 291 17.27 -2.09 6.51
N ARG A 292 16.12 -2.53 6.05
CA ARG A 292 15.77 -2.59 4.63
C ARG A 292 14.37 -2.06 4.44
N VAL A 293 14.16 -1.26 3.41
CA VAL A 293 12.81 -0.93 2.95
C VAL A 293 12.27 -2.14 2.19
N ILE A 294 11.15 -2.66 2.66
CA ILE A 294 10.47 -3.80 2.03
C ILE A 294 9.66 -3.32 0.85
N GLU A 295 8.78 -2.36 1.11
CA GLU A 295 7.88 -1.77 0.11
C GLU A 295 7.38 -0.40 0.53
N VAL A 296 6.91 0.35 -0.45
CA VAL A 296 6.16 1.60 -0.28
C VAL A 296 4.84 1.44 -1.02
N ASN A 297 3.75 1.46 -0.28
CA ASN A 297 2.42 1.39 -0.86
C ASN A 297 1.89 2.80 -1.10
N ALA A 298 1.89 3.26 -2.37
CA ALA A 298 1.41 4.59 -2.78
C ALA A 298 -0.14 4.66 -2.77
N ARG A 299 -0.76 4.11 -1.75
CA ARG A 299 -2.20 3.97 -1.59
C ARG A 299 -2.55 3.73 -0.13
N LEU A 300 -3.80 3.99 0.20
CA LEU A 300 -4.36 3.56 1.47
C LEU A 300 -4.30 2.04 1.59
N SER A 301 -4.02 1.59 2.80
CA SER A 301 -3.81 0.19 3.14
C SER A 301 -4.62 -0.18 4.38
N ARG A 302 -4.47 -1.40 4.81
CA ARG A 302 -5.01 -1.91 6.09
C ARG A 302 -4.54 -1.11 7.29
N SER A 303 -3.26 -0.86 7.31
CA SER A 303 -2.60 -0.10 8.35
C SER A 303 -3.12 1.34 8.42
N SER A 304 -3.53 1.93 7.30
CA SER A 304 -4.14 3.27 7.29
C SER A 304 -5.45 3.33 8.08
N ALA A 305 -6.29 2.30 8.01
CA ALA A 305 -7.50 2.22 8.81
C ALA A 305 -7.19 2.05 10.30
N LEU A 306 -6.22 1.20 10.64
CA LEU A 306 -5.74 1.03 12.01
C LEU A 306 -5.13 2.33 12.55
N ALA A 307 -4.25 2.96 11.79
CA ALA A 307 -3.61 4.22 12.16
C ALA A 307 -4.64 5.33 12.38
N SER A 308 -5.63 5.44 11.50
CA SER A 308 -6.72 6.41 11.65
C SER A 308 -7.52 6.18 12.93
N LYS A 309 -7.80 4.92 13.26
CA LYS A 309 -8.53 4.55 14.47
C LYS A 309 -7.70 4.78 15.74
N ALA A 310 -6.41 4.44 15.68
CA ALA A 310 -5.50 4.59 16.81
C ALA A 310 -5.23 6.06 17.15
N THR A 311 -5.02 6.90 16.13
CA THR A 311 -4.62 8.30 16.30
C THR A 311 -5.79 9.28 16.28
N GLY A 312 -6.96 8.86 15.77
CA GLY A 312 -8.05 9.77 15.46
C GLY A 312 -7.81 10.64 14.21
N TYR A 313 -6.65 10.53 13.55
CA TYR A 313 -6.33 11.26 12.33
C TYR A 313 -6.99 10.56 11.12
N PRO A 314 -7.92 11.20 10.39
CA PRO A 314 -8.70 10.53 9.35
C PRO A 314 -7.91 10.47 8.03
N LEU A 315 -6.96 9.55 7.92
CA LEU A 315 -6.01 9.44 6.80
C LEU A 315 -6.68 9.46 5.43
N ALA A 316 -7.70 8.64 5.20
CA ALA A 316 -8.37 8.56 3.91
C ALA A 316 -9.12 9.85 3.54
N PHE A 317 -9.78 10.47 4.53
CA PHE A 317 -10.45 11.75 4.34
C PHE A 317 -9.44 12.85 3.96
N VAL A 318 -8.35 12.95 4.72
CA VAL A 318 -7.27 13.93 4.45
C VAL A 318 -6.65 13.68 3.08
N ALA A 319 -6.30 12.43 2.76
CA ALA A 319 -5.71 12.08 1.46
C ALA A 319 -6.60 12.48 0.28
N ALA A 320 -7.92 12.32 0.39
CA ALA A 320 -8.87 12.77 -0.63
C ALA A 320 -8.85 14.29 -0.80
N LYS A 321 -8.82 15.04 0.31
CA LYS A 321 -8.69 16.51 0.27
C LYS A 321 -7.37 16.96 -0.35
N LEU A 322 -6.26 16.28 -0.03
CA LEU A 322 -4.96 16.55 -0.66
C LEU A 322 -5.01 16.28 -2.17
N GLY A 323 -5.72 15.24 -2.59
CA GLY A 323 -5.98 14.96 -4.00
C GLY A 323 -6.69 16.11 -4.74
N LEU A 324 -7.58 16.80 -4.06
CA LEU A 324 -8.22 18.02 -4.58
C LEU A 324 -7.30 19.24 -4.61
N GLY A 325 -6.11 19.14 -4.02
CA GLY A 325 -5.10 20.18 -4.05
C GLY A 325 -5.00 21.02 -2.78
N TYR A 326 -5.68 20.62 -1.70
CA TYR A 326 -5.45 21.23 -0.39
C TYR A 326 -4.03 20.99 0.13
N GLY A 327 -3.49 21.96 0.85
CA GLY A 327 -2.32 21.77 1.70
C GLY A 327 -2.75 21.27 3.09
N LEU A 328 -1.85 20.57 3.77
CA LEU A 328 -2.09 20.09 5.14
C LEU A 328 -2.40 21.24 6.11
N PHE A 329 -1.82 22.42 5.87
CA PHE A 329 -2.03 23.61 6.66
C PHE A 329 -3.42 24.26 6.46
N GLU A 330 -4.10 23.97 5.36
CA GLU A 330 -5.45 24.48 5.05
C GLU A 330 -6.55 23.62 5.72
N LEU A 331 -6.25 22.36 6.04
CA LEU A 331 -7.19 21.44 6.66
C LEU A 331 -7.13 21.51 8.19
N LYS A 332 -8.29 21.47 8.83
CA LYS A 332 -8.35 21.37 10.29
C LYS A 332 -8.14 19.95 10.77
N ASN A 333 -7.39 19.78 11.84
CA ASN A 333 -7.29 18.52 12.54
C ASN A 333 -8.63 18.18 13.20
N SER A 334 -9.19 17.02 12.86
CA SER A 334 -10.52 16.61 13.35
C SER A 334 -10.54 16.26 14.83
N VAL A 335 -9.38 15.94 15.43
CA VAL A 335 -9.24 15.59 16.85
C VAL A 335 -9.18 16.86 17.70
N THR A 336 -8.24 17.73 17.40
CA THR A 336 -8.02 18.98 18.17
C THR A 336 -9.03 20.06 17.83
N LYS A 337 -9.57 20.06 16.60
CA LYS A 337 -10.48 21.07 16.02
C LYS A 337 -9.91 22.50 15.94
N THR A 338 -8.75 22.73 16.50
CA THR A 338 -8.10 24.02 16.62
C THR A 338 -6.79 24.11 15.82
N THR A 339 -6.07 22.99 15.66
CA THR A 339 -4.84 22.91 14.89
C THR A 339 -5.09 22.50 13.43
N SER A 340 -4.11 22.68 12.56
CA SER A 340 -4.17 22.16 11.20
C SER A 340 -3.93 20.65 11.14
N ALA A 341 -4.22 20.02 9.99
CA ALA A 341 -3.86 18.63 9.74
C ALA A 341 -2.35 18.43 9.61
N PHE A 342 -1.57 19.51 9.53
CA PHE A 342 -0.10 19.48 9.55
C PHE A 342 0.43 19.36 10.98
N PHE A 343 0.07 18.26 11.63
CA PHE A 343 0.42 17.98 13.02
C PHE A 343 0.57 16.47 13.21
N GLU A 344 1.72 16.02 13.66
CA GLU A 344 1.95 14.61 13.94
C GLU A 344 1.25 14.19 15.24
N PRO A 345 0.37 13.18 15.22
CA PRO A 345 -0.22 12.65 16.44
C PRO A 345 0.83 12.08 17.39
N ALA A 346 0.66 12.30 18.68
CA ALA A 346 1.42 11.67 19.75
C ALA A 346 0.45 10.94 20.67
N LEU A 347 0.68 9.64 20.89
CA LEU A 347 -0.20 8.79 21.67
C LEU A 347 0.39 8.54 23.05
N ASP A 348 -0.43 8.70 24.08
CA ASP A 348 -0.15 8.35 25.47
C ASP A 348 -0.81 7.01 25.89
N TYR A 349 -1.24 6.22 24.90
CA TYR A 349 -1.82 4.89 25.04
C TYR A 349 -1.33 3.99 23.93
N VAL A 350 -1.53 2.70 24.09
CA VAL A 350 -1.17 1.67 23.10
C VAL A 350 -2.44 1.05 22.53
N VAL A 351 -2.47 0.91 21.21
CA VAL A 351 -3.52 0.20 20.49
C VAL A 351 -2.95 -1.10 19.95
N CYS A 352 -3.61 -2.21 20.27
CA CYS A 352 -3.24 -3.54 19.78
C CYS A 352 -4.34 -4.05 18.86
N LYS A 353 -4.00 -4.28 17.58
CA LYS A 353 -4.87 -4.94 16.61
C LYS A 353 -4.59 -6.44 16.62
N ILE A 354 -5.60 -7.24 16.91
CA ILE A 354 -5.51 -8.70 16.86
C ILE A 354 -6.40 -9.18 15.71
N PRO A 355 -5.85 -9.92 14.73
CA PRO A 355 -6.62 -10.49 13.63
C PRO A 355 -7.68 -11.47 14.11
N ARG A 356 -8.79 -11.53 13.41
CA ARG A 356 -9.82 -12.53 13.59
C ARG A 356 -9.97 -13.37 12.34
N TRP A 357 -9.90 -14.68 12.50
CA TRP A 357 -10.03 -15.63 11.41
C TRP A 357 -11.38 -16.33 11.48
N ASP A 358 -12.19 -16.17 10.44
CA ASP A 358 -13.50 -16.83 10.30
C ASP A 358 -13.37 -18.11 9.45
N LEU A 359 -12.36 -18.91 9.75
CA LEU A 359 -12.00 -20.11 8.98
C LEU A 359 -13.08 -21.20 9.02
N GLY A 360 -14.03 -21.14 9.97
CA GLY A 360 -15.15 -22.06 10.04
C GLY A 360 -16.10 -21.97 8.85
N LYS A 361 -16.13 -20.83 8.15
CA LYS A 361 -16.94 -20.59 6.96
C LYS A 361 -16.32 -21.16 5.67
N PHE A 362 -15.04 -21.48 5.69
CA PHE A 362 -14.28 -21.86 4.51
C PHE A 362 -13.68 -23.26 4.68
N ARG A 363 -14.13 -24.20 3.85
CA ARG A 363 -13.59 -25.57 3.87
C ARG A 363 -12.26 -25.62 3.12
N GLY A 364 -11.29 -26.35 3.67
CA GLY A 364 -10.00 -26.61 3.02
C GLY A 364 -8.99 -25.45 3.08
N VAL A 365 -9.27 -24.41 3.87
CA VAL A 365 -8.29 -23.34 4.11
C VAL A 365 -7.26 -23.82 5.13
N ASP A 366 -5.99 -23.66 4.80
CA ASP A 366 -4.88 -23.87 5.72
C ASP A 366 -5.01 -22.94 6.94
N ARG A 367 -4.77 -23.46 8.13
CA ARG A 367 -4.88 -22.74 9.40
C ARG A 367 -3.56 -22.25 9.96
N GLU A 368 -2.46 -22.58 9.31
CA GLU A 368 -1.14 -22.12 9.72
C GLU A 368 -0.90 -20.69 9.28
N LEU A 369 -0.33 -19.88 10.15
CA LEU A 369 0.10 -18.53 9.82
C LEU A 369 1.31 -18.58 8.90
N GLY A 370 1.32 -17.70 7.90
CA GLY A 370 2.39 -17.66 6.91
C GLY A 370 2.38 -16.38 6.09
N SER A 371 2.97 -16.44 4.91
CA SER A 371 3.12 -15.28 4.02
C SER A 371 1.83 -14.90 3.26
N SER A 372 0.77 -15.70 3.36
CA SER A 372 -0.52 -15.42 2.69
C SER A 372 -1.58 -14.97 3.68
N MET A 373 -2.37 -13.96 3.29
CA MET A 373 -3.44 -13.41 4.12
C MET A 373 -4.66 -14.32 4.17
N LYS A 374 -5.18 -14.56 5.39
CA LYS A 374 -6.38 -15.39 5.69
C LYS A 374 -7.38 -14.70 6.62
N SER A 375 -6.93 -13.63 7.29
CA SER A 375 -7.76 -12.88 8.26
C SER A 375 -8.79 -11.96 7.59
#